data_154a51821f0d1f46886afe3502fa6651
#
_entry.id   154a51821f0d1f46886afe3502fa6651
#
_cell.length_a   1.000
_cell.length_b   1.000
_cell.length_c   1.000
_cell.angle_alpha   90.00
_cell.angle_beta   90.00
_cell.angle_gamma   90.00
#
_symmetry.space_group_name_H-M   'P 1'
#
loop_
_entity.id
_entity.type
_entity.pdbx_description
1 polymer ?
#
loop_
_entity_poly.entity_id
_entity_poly.type
_entity_poly.pdbx_seq_one_letter_code
_entity_poly.pdbx_strand_id
1 'polypeptide(L)'
;MLNHRDTVISEYANSPTLLQLIDSMNGYIDPRTDMQAFYDYVWNVDTAVGFGLDVWGKIVGVVRSLRVVADLEAFGFSEGIVYQPFDQAPFFSATDITVIDLGDTDYRKLILIKALANISAMNAKTLNLLLRQLFDDRRCCVIDLGNMRMRYVFEFALTPIEYALLTQSGVMPRPAGVELTILQLDPASTFGFAGSGLQPFDAGAFYTPAA
;
A
#
# COMPACT_ATOMS: atom_id res chain seq x y z
N MET A 1 -9.30 -5.19 -38.18
CA MET A 1 -8.29 -4.91 -39.26
C MET A 1 -8.91 -4.03 -40.31
N LEU A 2 -8.19 -3.01 -40.85
CA LEU A 2 -8.76 -2.07 -41.79
C LEU A 2 -9.05 -2.71 -43.18
N ASN A 3 -8.19 -3.60 -43.63
CA ASN A 3 -8.25 -4.19 -44.98
C ASN A 3 -8.40 -5.71 -44.95
N HIS A 4 -9.28 -6.24 -44.10
CA HIS A 4 -9.48 -7.68 -43.98
C HIS A 4 -10.05 -8.31 -45.22
N ARG A 5 -10.81 -7.54 -46.05
CA ARG A 5 -11.36 -8.02 -47.32
C ARG A 5 -10.29 -8.26 -48.38
N ASP A 6 -9.16 -7.57 -48.32
CA ASP A 6 -8.06 -7.75 -49.27
C ASP A 6 -7.32 -9.10 -49.07
N THR A 7 -7.60 -9.78 -47.97
CA THR A 7 -7.06 -11.13 -47.69
C THR A 7 -7.88 -12.24 -48.39
N VAL A 8 -9.05 -11.91 -48.95
CA VAL A 8 -9.91 -12.87 -49.64
C VAL A 8 -9.41 -13.04 -51.08
N ILE A 9 -9.08 -14.28 -51.44
CA ILE A 9 -8.69 -14.59 -52.81
C ILE A 9 -9.83 -14.31 -53.80
N SER A 10 -9.47 -13.88 -55.00
CA SER A 10 -10.42 -13.38 -56.01
C SER A 10 -11.57 -14.34 -56.37
N GLU A 11 -11.33 -15.65 -56.25
CA GLU A 11 -12.34 -16.70 -56.51
C GLU A 11 -13.53 -16.61 -55.52
N TYR A 12 -13.30 -16.16 -54.31
CA TYR A 12 -14.35 -16.03 -53.28
C TYR A 12 -14.78 -14.60 -53.01
N ALA A 13 -14.22 -13.63 -53.69
CA ALA A 13 -14.48 -12.20 -53.48
C ALA A 13 -15.97 -11.82 -53.67
N ASN A 14 -16.71 -12.61 -54.43
CA ASN A 14 -18.15 -12.39 -54.72
C ASN A 14 -19.08 -13.27 -53.87
N SER A 15 -18.56 -14.00 -52.87
CA SER A 15 -19.41 -14.84 -52.01
C SER A 15 -19.93 -13.99 -50.81
N PRO A 16 -21.23 -13.66 -50.76
CA PRO A 16 -21.77 -12.81 -49.71
C PRO A 16 -21.71 -13.50 -48.36
N THR A 17 -21.88 -14.81 -48.28
CA THR A 17 -21.84 -15.58 -47.04
C THR A 17 -20.44 -15.59 -46.44
N LEU A 18 -19.40 -15.75 -47.28
CA LEU A 18 -18.04 -15.81 -46.83
C LEU A 18 -17.54 -14.41 -46.38
N LEU A 19 -17.90 -13.37 -47.10
CA LEU A 19 -17.61 -11.99 -46.74
C LEU A 19 -18.29 -11.60 -45.43
N GLN A 20 -19.54 -11.99 -45.23
CA GLN A 20 -20.26 -11.72 -43.98
C GLN A 20 -19.63 -12.45 -42.79
N LEU A 21 -19.16 -13.70 -42.98
CA LEU A 21 -18.44 -14.43 -41.95
C LEU A 21 -17.13 -13.72 -41.57
N ILE A 22 -16.34 -13.31 -42.55
CA ILE A 22 -15.08 -12.61 -42.35
C ILE A 22 -15.31 -11.24 -41.66
N ASP A 23 -16.35 -10.50 -42.11
CA ASP A 23 -16.70 -9.23 -41.47
C ASP A 23 -17.11 -9.42 -39.99
N SER A 24 -17.90 -10.44 -39.68
CA SER A 24 -18.28 -10.81 -38.32
C SER A 24 -17.05 -11.18 -37.49
N MET A 25 -16.17 -12.05 -37.99
CA MET A 25 -14.96 -12.44 -37.33
C MET A 25 -14.04 -11.23 -37.09
N ASN A 26 -13.90 -10.35 -38.09
CA ASN A 26 -13.09 -9.14 -37.93
C ASN A 26 -13.66 -8.19 -36.88
N GLY A 27 -14.98 -8.08 -36.76
CA GLY A 27 -15.65 -7.30 -35.72
C GLY A 27 -15.34 -7.82 -34.30
N TYR A 28 -15.29 -9.15 -34.13
CA TYR A 28 -14.92 -9.78 -32.84
C TYR A 28 -13.43 -9.69 -32.52
N ILE A 29 -12.57 -9.71 -33.54
CA ILE A 29 -11.10 -9.74 -33.36
C ILE A 29 -10.50 -8.32 -33.35
N ASP A 30 -11.29 -7.29 -33.77
CA ASP A 30 -10.77 -5.91 -33.85
C ASP A 30 -10.43 -5.35 -32.47
N PRO A 31 -9.15 -5.19 -32.13
CA PRO A 31 -8.74 -4.77 -30.78
C PRO A 31 -8.96 -3.27 -30.52
N ARG A 32 -9.38 -2.49 -31.52
CA ARG A 32 -9.45 -1.03 -31.39
C ARG A 32 -10.45 -0.56 -30.35
N THR A 33 -11.57 -1.24 -30.21
CA THR A 33 -12.58 -0.95 -29.19
C THR A 33 -12.09 -1.27 -27.79
N ASP A 34 -11.29 -2.33 -27.65
CA ASP A 34 -10.83 -2.81 -26.36
C ASP A 34 -9.51 -2.16 -25.94
N MET A 35 -8.75 -1.58 -26.89
CA MET A 35 -7.48 -0.92 -26.61
C MET A 35 -7.63 0.27 -25.68
N GLN A 36 -8.67 1.08 -25.82
CA GLN A 36 -8.92 2.20 -24.92
C GLN A 36 -9.29 1.72 -23.52
N ALA A 37 -10.16 0.71 -23.44
CA ALA A 37 -10.52 0.09 -22.17
C ALA A 37 -9.30 -0.54 -21.47
N PHE A 38 -8.43 -1.24 -22.24
CA PHE A 38 -7.19 -1.78 -21.72
C PHE A 38 -6.26 -0.68 -21.20
N TYR A 39 -6.11 0.42 -21.97
CA TYR A 39 -5.30 1.55 -21.54
C TYR A 39 -5.81 2.14 -20.23
N ASP A 40 -7.12 2.40 -20.14
CA ASP A 40 -7.71 3.07 -18.98
C ASP A 40 -7.75 2.17 -17.74
N TYR A 41 -8.06 0.87 -17.89
CA TYR A 41 -8.25 -0.03 -16.75
C TYR A 41 -6.99 -0.79 -16.31
N VAL A 42 -5.99 -0.90 -17.18
CA VAL A 42 -4.79 -1.71 -16.89
C VAL A 42 -3.51 -0.91 -16.99
N TRP A 43 -3.32 -0.19 -18.12
CA TRP A 43 -2.03 0.43 -18.41
C TRP A 43 -1.80 1.75 -17.66
N ASN A 44 -2.80 2.59 -17.55
CA ASN A 44 -2.69 3.86 -16.85
C ASN A 44 -2.87 3.65 -15.35
N VAL A 45 -1.81 3.82 -14.56
CA VAL A 45 -1.82 3.64 -13.10
C VAL A 45 -2.86 4.54 -12.41
N ASP A 46 -3.10 5.74 -12.94
CA ASP A 46 -4.02 6.70 -12.32
C ASP A 46 -5.49 6.28 -12.41
N THR A 47 -5.84 5.56 -13.48
CA THR A 47 -7.21 5.11 -13.75
C THR A 47 -7.39 3.60 -13.59
N ALA A 48 -6.29 2.82 -13.53
CA ALA A 48 -6.32 1.37 -13.38
C ALA A 48 -7.10 0.94 -12.14
N VAL A 49 -7.85 -0.16 -12.25
CA VAL A 49 -8.64 -0.73 -11.16
C VAL A 49 -8.38 -2.23 -11.02
N GLY A 50 -8.57 -2.75 -9.81
CA GLY A 50 -8.50 -4.18 -9.52
C GLY A 50 -7.27 -4.86 -10.11
N PHE A 51 -7.48 -5.73 -11.10
CA PHE A 51 -6.45 -6.51 -11.77
C PHE A 51 -5.33 -5.65 -12.39
N GLY A 52 -5.67 -4.47 -12.96
CA GLY A 52 -4.67 -3.57 -13.54
C GLY A 52 -3.67 -3.09 -12.49
N LEU A 53 -4.16 -2.71 -11.32
CA LEU A 53 -3.29 -2.34 -10.19
C LEU A 53 -2.47 -3.53 -9.68
N ASP A 54 -3.03 -4.74 -9.69
CA ASP A 54 -2.29 -5.94 -9.26
C ASP A 54 -1.12 -6.26 -10.22
N VAL A 55 -1.28 -6.00 -11.51
CA VAL A 55 -0.17 -6.08 -12.49
C VAL A 55 0.92 -5.07 -12.15
N TRP A 56 0.55 -3.82 -11.91
CA TRP A 56 1.52 -2.78 -11.50
C TRP A 56 2.19 -3.09 -10.18
N GLY A 57 1.45 -3.60 -9.21
CA GLY A 57 2.01 -4.03 -7.93
C GLY A 57 3.07 -5.10 -8.08
N LYS A 58 2.84 -6.10 -8.94
CA LYS A 58 3.83 -7.14 -9.27
C LYS A 58 5.08 -6.57 -9.93
N ILE A 59 4.92 -5.60 -10.85
CA ILE A 59 6.05 -4.95 -11.54
C ILE A 59 6.91 -4.17 -10.54
N VAL A 60 6.27 -3.43 -9.63
CA VAL A 60 6.96 -2.57 -8.65
C VAL A 60 7.45 -3.36 -7.43
N GLY A 61 6.89 -4.54 -7.18
CA GLY A 61 7.25 -5.40 -6.06
C GLY A 61 6.47 -5.11 -4.78
N VAL A 62 5.16 -4.84 -4.89
CA VAL A 62 4.25 -4.61 -3.76
C VAL A 62 3.06 -5.54 -3.88
N VAL A 63 2.63 -6.10 -2.77
CA VAL A 63 1.42 -6.93 -2.68
C VAL A 63 0.26 -6.13 -2.09
N ARG A 64 -0.96 -6.46 -2.52
CA ARG A 64 -2.19 -5.84 -2.02
C ARG A 64 -2.55 -6.31 -0.62
N SER A 65 -2.29 -7.58 -0.33
CA SER A 65 -2.69 -8.23 0.92
C SER A 65 -1.67 -7.97 2.02
N LEU A 66 -2.11 -7.44 3.14
CA LEU A 66 -1.33 -7.19 4.34
C LEU A 66 -1.75 -8.13 5.46
N ARG A 67 -0.78 -8.66 6.19
CA ARG A 67 -1.02 -9.42 7.42
C ARG A 67 -1.04 -8.44 8.58
N VAL A 68 -2.20 -8.23 9.16
CA VAL A 68 -2.36 -7.35 10.31
C VAL A 68 -2.56 -8.22 11.53
N VAL A 69 -1.79 -7.95 12.58
CA VAL A 69 -2.07 -8.54 13.89
C VAL A 69 -3.31 -7.83 14.40
N ALA A 70 -4.42 -8.54 14.45
CA ALA A 70 -5.63 -8.00 15.06
C ALA A 70 -5.41 -7.99 16.57
N ASP A 71 -5.58 -6.82 17.17
CA ASP A 71 -5.76 -6.69 18.62
C ASP A 71 -7.17 -7.19 18.95
N LEU A 72 -7.35 -8.52 18.93
CA LEU A 72 -8.60 -9.12 19.33
C LEU A 72 -8.62 -9.17 20.85
N GLU A 73 -9.65 -8.55 21.43
CA GLU A 73 -9.96 -8.73 22.83
C GLU A 73 -10.18 -10.23 23.07
N ALA A 74 -9.30 -10.84 23.83
CA ALA A 74 -9.37 -12.26 24.12
C ALA A 74 -10.30 -12.53 25.33
N PHE A 75 -10.89 -13.73 25.35
CA PHE A 75 -11.64 -14.20 26.52
C PHE A 75 -10.71 -14.33 27.74
N GLY A 76 -11.19 -13.86 28.88
CA GLY A 76 -10.52 -14.02 30.16
C GLY A 76 -11.50 -13.98 31.33
N PHE A 77 -11.02 -14.38 32.49
CA PHE A 77 -11.81 -14.30 33.73
C PHE A 77 -11.88 -12.86 34.23
N SER A 78 -12.92 -12.53 34.97
CA SER A 78 -13.28 -11.17 35.43
C SER A 78 -12.22 -10.41 36.25
N GLU A 79 -11.14 -11.08 36.63
CA GLU A 79 -10.01 -10.49 37.37
C GLU A 79 -9.01 -9.76 36.46
N GLY A 80 -9.08 -9.95 35.14
CA GLY A 80 -8.24 -9.28 34.16
C GLY A 80 -8.93 -8.07 33.54
N ILE A 81 -8.36 -6.88 33.75
CA ILE A 81 -8.91 -5.60 33.28
C ILE A 81 -8.96 -5.50 31.74
N VAL A 82 -8.25 -6.39 31.03
CA VAL A 82 -8.00 -6.33 29.58
C VAL A 82 -8.81 -7.39 28.79
N TYR A 83 -9.47 -8.30 29.48
CA TYR A 83 -10.14 -9.44 28.87
C TYR A 83 -11.66 -9.30 28.87
N GLN A 84 -12.32 -9.84 27.85
CA GLN A 84 -13.78 -9.86 27.76
C GLN A 84 -14.37 -11.09 28.44
N PRO A 85 -15.61 -11.00 29.00
CA PRO A 85 -16.28 -12.12 29.64
C PRO A 85 -16.66 -13.21 28.63
N PHE A 86 -17.12 -14.36 29.18
CA PHE A 86 -17.58 -15.49 28.39
C PHE A 86 -18.67 -15.07 27.39
N ASP A 87 -18.60 -15.61 26.17
CA ASP A 87 -19.50 -15.35 25.04
C ASP A 87 -19.34 -13.96 24.36
N GLN A 88 -18.37 -13.12 24.77
CA GLN A 88 -18.12 -11.82 24.16
C GLN A 88 -16.79 -11.73 23.39
N ALA A 89 -15.90 -12.71 23.57
CA ALA A 89 -14.64 -12.77 22.84
C ALA A 89 -14.19 -14.21 22.62
N PRO A 90 -13.43 -14.47 21.56
CA PRO A 90 -12.88 -15.81 21.29
C PRO A 90 -11.82 -16.19 22.32
N PHE A 91 -11.60 -17.49 22.49
CA PHE A 91 -10.43 -17.96 23.22
C PHE A 91 -9.16 -17.44 22.54
N PHE A 92 -8.20 -17.02 23.34
CA PHE A 92 -6.92 -16.50 22.84
C PHE A 92 -6.29 -17.52 21.89
N SER A 93 -6.08 -17.09 20.65
CA SER A 93 -5.25 -17.76 19.67
C SER A 93 -3.99 -16.89 19.50
N ALA A 94 -2.83 -17.45 19.78
CA ALA A 94 -1.54 -16.72 19.77
C ALA A 94 -1.17 -16.09 18.41
N THR A 95 -2.00 -16.27 17.39
CA THR A 95 -1.72 -15.82 16.01
C THR A 95 -3.00 -15.48 15.25
N ASP A 96 -3.81 -14.56 15.76
CA ASP A 96 -4.87 -14.00 14.94
C ASP A 96 -4.31 -12.95 13.97
N ILE A 97 -3.67 -13.48 12.92
CA ILE A 97 -3.24 -12.68 11.78
C ILE A 97 -4.43 -12.59 10.82
N THR A 98 -5.02 -11.44 10.75
CA THR A 98 -6.04 -11.14 9.74
C THR A 98 -5.34 -10.67 8.46
N VAL A 99 -5.70 -11.27 7.33
CA VAL A 99 -5.26 -10.78 6.01
C VAL A 99 -6.27 -9.73 5.55
N ILE A 100 -5.80 -8.52 5.35
CA ILE A 100 -6.59 -7.41 4.85
C ILE A 100 -6.10 -7.03 3.46
N ASP A 101 -7.02 -6.94 2.50
CA ASP A 101 -6.73 -6.45 1.17
C ASP A 101 -6.96 -4.94 1.09
N LEU A 102 -5.94 -4.21 0.62
CA LEU A 102 -6.03 -2.76 0.42
C LEU A 102 -7.03 -2.41 -0.69
N GLY A 103 -7.81 -1.36 -0.46
CA GLY A 103 -8.64 -0.75 -1.49
C GLY A 103 -7.81 -0.18 -2.65
N ASP A 104 -8.42 -0.02 -3.82
CA ASP A 104 -7.72 0.44 -5.03
C ASP A 104 -7.03 1.80 -4.85
N THR A 105 -7.63 2.70 -4.10
CA THR A 105 -7.07 4.04 -3.82
C THR A 105 -5.77 3.95 -3.01
N ASP A 106 -5.80 3.19 -1.93
CA ASP A 106 -4.64 3.04 -1.03
C ASP A 106 -3.55 2.20 -1.70
N TYR A 107 -3.95 1.17 -2.45
CA TYR A 107 -3.00 0.33 -3.17
C TYR A 107 -2.30 1.10 -4.30
N ARG A 108 -3.02 1.97 -5.03
CA ARG A 108 -2.42 2.88 -6.04
C ARG A 108 -1.39 3.81 -5.41
N LYS A 109 -1.74 4.45 -4.29
CA LYS A 109 -0.83 5.30 -3.53
C LYS A 109 0.44 4.53 -3.13
N LEU A 110 0.28 3.30 -2.66
CA LEU A 110 1.38 2.43 -2.27
C LEU A 110 2.30 2.07 -3.45
N ILE A 111 1.72 1.74 -4.62
CA ILE A 111 2.46 1.46 -5.85
C ILE A 111 3.31 2.67 -6.27
N LEU A 112 2.72 3.87 -6.28
CA LEU A 112 3.42 5.09 -6.68
C LEU A 112 4.57 5.42 -5.72
N ILE A 113 4.36 5.29 -4.42
CA ILE A 113 5.41 5.52 -3.41
C ILE A 113 6.53 4.49 -3.56
N LYS A 114 6.19 3.23 -3.78
CA LYS A 114 7.21 2.19 -4.00
C LYS A 114 7.97 2.38 -5.30
N ALA A 115 7.31 2.78 -6.37
CA ALA A 115 7.97 3.12 -7.62
C ALA A 115 8.99 4.25 -7.42
N LEU A 116 8.59 5.31 -6.70
CA LEU A 116 9.49 6.40 -6.34
C LEU A 116 10.64 5.92 -5.45
N ALA A 117 10.36 5.06 -4.48
CA ALA A 117 11.37 4.47 -3.60
C ALA A 117 12.41 3.65 -4.38
N ASN A 118 11.99 2.90 -5.39
CA ASN A 118 12.88 2.05 -6.19
C ASN A 118 13.89 2.84 -7.03
N ILE A 119 13.56 4.08 -7.42
CA ILE A 119 14.43 4.95 -8.23
C ILE A 119 15.17 6.00 -7.40
N SER A 120 14.82 6.16 -6.14
CA SER A 120 15.34 7.22 -5.28
C SER A 120 16.66 6.84 -4.61
N ALA A 121 17.50 7.84 -4.39
CA ALA A 121 18.70 7.65 -3.54
C ALA A 121 18.29 7.46 -2.07
N MET A 122 18.93 6.50 -1.39
CA MET A 122 18.68 6.16 0.01
C MET A 122 19.32 7.17 0.97
N ASN A 123 18.85 8.41 0.97
CA ASN A 123 19.28 9.44 1.90
C ASN A 123 18.13 9.91 2.79
N ALA A 124 18.45 10.52 3.94
CA ALA A 124 17.45 10.97 4.90
C ALA A 124 16.43 11.96 4.29
N LYS A 125 16.84 12.80 3.35
CA LYS A 125 15.95 13.76 2.68
C LYS A 125 14.87 13.04 1.86
N THR A 126 15.28 12.05 1.07
CA THR A 126 14.36 11.27 0.24
C THR A 126 13.45 10.40 1.08
N LEU A 127 13.99 9.76 2.12
CA LEU A 127 13.20 8.96 3.06
C LEU A 127 12.14 9.80 3.77
N ASN A 128 12.47 11.02 4.19
CA ASN A 128 11.50 11.95 4.76
C ASN A 128 10.42 12.37 3.76
N LEU A 129 10.77 12.55 2.49
CA LEU A 129 9.78 12.84 1.43
C LEU A 129 8.81 11.68 1.25
N LEU A 130 9.33 10.45 1.17
CA LEU A 130 8.52 9.23 1.01
C LEU A 130 7.58 9.02 2.20
N LEU A 131 8.07 9.22 3.43
CA LEU A 131 7.24 9.14 4.64
C LEU A 131 6.09 10.14 4.61
N ARG A 132 6.37 11.40 4.25
CA ARG A 132 5.33 12.43 4.15
C ARG A 132 4.27 12.09 3.10
N GLN A 133 4.68 11.57 1.95
CA GLN A 133 3.74 11.14 0.91
C GLN A 133 2.90 9.94 1.35
N LEU A 134 3.48 9.02 2.10
CA LEU A 134 2.77 7.84 2.60
C LEU A 134 1.72 8.23 3.66
N PHE A 135 2.04 9.17 4.52
CA PHE A 135 1.22 9.55 5.68
C PHE A 135 0.52 10.91 5.53
N ASP A 136 0.25 11.35 4.30
CA ASP A 136 -0.51 12.57 3.98
C ASP A 136 0.00 13.82 4.73
N ASP A 137 1.32 14.03 4.67
CA ASP A 137 2.03 15.13 5.33
C ASP A 137 1.90 15.17 6.87
N ARG A 138 1.43 14.08 7.50
CA ARG A 138 1.48 13.97 8.97
C ARG A 138 2.94 14.02 9.46
N ARG A 139 3.14 14.49 10.67
CA ARG A 139 4.48 14.70 11.22
C ARG A 139 5.20 13.39 11.46
N CYS A 140 6.16 13.11 10.60
CA CYS A 140 7.05 11.97 10.71
C CYS A 140 8.44 12.33 10.18
N CYS A 141 9.47 11.72 10.73
CA CYS A 141 10.83 11.94 10.29
C CYS A 141 11.73 10.72 10.48
N VAL A 142 12.82 10.71 9.74
CA VAL A 142 13.88 9.71 9.82
C VAL A 142 15.04 10.31 10.60
N ILE A 143 15.52 9.60 11.63
CA ILE A 143 16.67 9.97 12.43
C ILE A 143 17.77 8.93 12.22
N ASP A 144 18.96 9.38 11.89
CA ASP A 144 20.16 8.57 11.89
C ASP A 144 20.72 8.51 13.32
N LEU A 145 20.81 7.32 13.88
CA LEU A 145 21.34 7.07 15.23
C LEU A 145 22.84 6.75 15.21
N GLY A 146 23.46 6.70 14.04
CA GLY A 146 24.82 6.19 13.89
C GLY A 146 24.93 4.67 14.07
N ASN A 147 26.14 4.13 13.94
CA ASN A 147 26.41 2.70 14.11
C ASN A 147 25.49 1.77 13.29
N MET A 148 25.19 2.13 12.07
CA MET A 148 24.30 1.38 11.15
C MET A 148 22.88 1.20 11.73
N ARG A 149 22.37 2.21 12.44
CA ARG A 149 21.00 2.23 12.98
C ARG A 149 20.26 3.48 12.55
N MET A 150 19.01 3.33 12.17
CA MET A 150 18.10 4.42 11.84
C MET A 150 16.77 4.24 12.56
N ARG A 151 16.04 5.34 12.73
CA ARG A 151 14.75 5.34 13.41
C ARG A 151 13.75 6.16 12.63
N TYR A 152 12.57 5.58 12.41
CA TYR A 152 11.40 6.33 11.98
C TYR A 152 10.66 6.82 13.22
N VAL A 153 10.41 8.12 13.28
CA VAL A 153 9.69 8.76 14.37
C VAL A 153 8.35 9.27 13.83
N PHE A 154 7.28 8.89 14.49
CA PHE A 154 5.93 9.32 14.19
C PHE A 154 5.38 10.10 15.39
N GLU A 155 4.95 11.35 15.16
CA GLU A 155 4.28 12.18 16.17
C GLU A 155 2.78 11.89 16.24
N PHE A 156 2.38 10.65 15.95
CA PHE A 156 1.02 10.16 15.99
C PHE A 156 1.01 8.63 16.17
N ALA A 157 -0.11 8.10 16.65
CA ALA A 157 -0.32 6.67 16.72
C ALA A 157 -0.54 6.09 15.32
N LEU A 158 0.23 5.08 14.95
CA LEU A 158 0.03 4.31 13.73
C LEU A 158 -1.13 3.34 13.92
N THR A 159 -1.99 3.26 12.93
CA THR A 159 -2.99 2.19 12.87
C THR A 159 -2.30 0.84 12.62
N PRO A 160 -2.91 -0.29 12.99
CA PRO A 160 -2.35 -1.61 12.71
C PRO A 160 -2.04 -1.84 11.22
N ILE A 161 -2.84 -1.27 10.33
CA ILE A 161 -2.63 -1.33 8.87
C ILE A 161 -1.39 -0.52 8.47
N GLU A 162 -1.24 0.70 8.98
CA GLU A 162 -0.08 1.55 8.70
C GLU A 162 1.22 0.92 9.22
N TYR A 163 1.17 0.30 10.40
CA TYR A 163 2.31 -0.43 10.95
C TYR A 163 2.69 -1.64 10.09
N ALA A 164 1.70 -2.42 9.67
CA ALA A 164 1.92 -3.55 8.76
C ALA A 164 2.48 -3.09 7.40
N LEU A 165 2.03 -1.95 6.88
CA LEU A 165 2.56 -1.31 5.69
C LEU A 165 4.05 -1.00 5.81
N LEU A 166 4.49 -0.43 6.92
CA LEU A 166 5.89 -0.10 7.15
C LEU A 166 6.79 -1.33 7.29
N THR A 167 6.27 -2.38 7.94
CA THR A 167 7.08 -3.54 8.30
C THR A 167 7.06 -4.65 7.25
N GLN A 168 5.92 -4.85 6.57
CA GLN A 168 5.72 -6.01 5.70
C GLN A 168 5.75 -5.69 4.20
N SER A 169 5.27 -4.51 3.79
CA SER A 169 5.13 -4.21 2.36
C SER A 169 6.46 -4.01 1.63
N GLY A 170 7.56 -3.79 2.36
CA GLY A 170 8.85 -3.41 1.78
C GLY A 170 8.80 -2.09 1.01
N VAL A 171 7.75 -1.28 1.22
CA VAL A 171 7.56 0.01 0.54
C VAL A 171 8.61 1.00 0.97
N MET A 172 8.89 1.06 2.27
CA MET A 172 9.93 1.96 2.76
C MET A 172 11.31 1.35 2.58
N PRO A 173 12.12 1.95 1.73
CA PRO A 173 13.46 1.47 1.50
C PRO A 173 14.33 1.73 2.74
N ARG A 174 15.13 0.74 3.09
CA ARG A 174 16.20 0.89 4.09
C ARG A 174 17.53 0.55 3.44
N PRO A 175 18.60 1.25 3.78
CA PRO A 175 19.93 0.86 3.34
C PRO A 175 20.28 -0.54 3.82
N ALA A 176 21.01 -1.31 3.01
CA ALA A 176 21.42 -2.66 3.38
C ALA A 176 22.29 -2.64 4.63
N GLY A 177 22.03 -3.52 5.57
CA GLY A 177 22.78 -3.63 6.83
C GLY A 177 22.43 -2.58 7.89
N VAL A 178 21.48 -1.70 7.64
CA VAL A 178 21.01 -0.71 8.62
C VAL A 178 19.83 -1.27 9.40
N GLU A 179 19.95 -1.28 10.72
CA GLU A 179 18.86 -1.63 11.63
C GLU A 179 17.84 -0.50 11.66
N LEU A 180 16.57 -0.86 11.47
CA LEU A 180 15.45 0.07 11.51
C LEU A 180 14.63 -0.13 12.79
N THR A 181 14.43 0.95 13.54
CA THR A 181 13.50 0.99 14.66
C THR A 181 12.36 1.97 14.37
N ILE A 182 11.16 1.67 14.85
CA ILE A 182 9.99 2.53 14.74
C ILE A 182 9.67 3.08 16.11
N LEU A 183 9.51 4.39 16.19
CA LEU A 183 9.12 5.10 17.40
C LEU A 183 7.82 5.84 17.14
N GLN A 184 6.82 5.56 17.96
CA GLN A 184 5.57 6.29 17.99
C GLN A 184 5.56 7.16 19.25
N LEU A 185 5.32 8.46 19.07
CA LEU A 185 5.10 9.38 20.17
C LEU A 185 3.62 9.48 20.45
N ASP A 186 3.25 9.40 21.72
CA ASP A 186 1.89 9.68 22.14
C ASP A 186 1.69 11.21 22.26
N PRO A 187 0.86 11.83 21.40
CA PRO A 187 0.64 13.28 21.46
C PRO A 187 -0.02 13.75 22.77
N ALA A 188 -0.69 12.85 23.48
CA ALA A 188 -1.39 13.19 24.73
C ALA A 188 -0.44 13.29 25.93
N SER A 189 0.68 12.62 25.88
CA SER A 189 1.62 12.53 27.02
C SER A 189 3.01 13.10 26.75
N THR A 190 3.37 13.29 25.48
CA THR A 190 4.72 13.72 25.08
C THR A 190 4.84 15.24 25.02
N PHE A 191 5.89 15.79 25.64
CA PHE A 191 6.22 17.22 25.55
C PHE A 191 6.64 17.63 24.14
N GLY A 192 6.19 18.81 23.71
CA GLY A 192 6.63 19.45 22.47
C GLY A 192 6.56 20.97 22.50
N PHE A 193 7.33 21.61 21.62
CA PHE A 193 7.32 23.05 21.49
C PHE A 193 6.06 23.58 20.79
N ALA A 194 5.78 24.86 20.93
CA ALA A 194 4.64 25.52 20.30
C ALA A 194 4.54 25.18 18.80
N GLY A 195 3.35 24.75 18.36
CA GLY A 195 3.10 24.34 16.98
C GLY A 195 3.44 22.87 16.67
N SER A 196 3.93 22.09 17.63
CA SER A 196 4.20 20.64 17.45
C SER A 196 2.94 19.77 17.48
N GLY A 197 1.84 20.24 18.08
CA GLY A 197 0.66 19.42 18.35
C GLY A 197 0.83 18.46 19.53
N LEU A 198 1.97 18.51 20.22
CA LEU A 198 2.27 17.78 21.44
C LEU A 198 1.92 18.63 22.67
N GLN A 199 2.07 18.06 23.88
CA GLN A 199 1.72 18.74 25.13
C GLN A 199 2.70 19.87 25.46
N PRO A 200 2.20 20.99 26.03
CA PRO A 200 3.05 22.11 26.45
C PRO A 200 3.92 21.74 27.65
N PHE A 201 4.82 22.67 28.02
CA PHE A 201 5.61 22.57 29.20
C PHE A 201 4.71 22.41 30.45
N ASP A 202 5.08 21.53 31.35
CA ASP A 202 4.33 21.16 32.56
C ASP A 202 3.14 20.21 32.38
N ALA A 203 2.74 19.90 31.14
CA ALA A 203 1.67 18.95 30.85
C ALA A 203 2.18 17.68 30.12
N GLY A 204 3.32 17.76 29.45
CA GLY A 204 3.94 16.65 28.75
C GLY A 204 5.26 16.20 29.38
N ALA A 205 5.56 14.92 29.32
CA ALA A 205 6.83 14.34 29.73
C ALA A 205 7.80 14.25 28.55
N PHE A 206 9.09 14.37 28.81
CA PHE A 206 10.11 14.03 27.83
C PHE A 206 10.01 12.53 27.51
N TYR A 207 10.03 12.21 26.21
CA TYR A 207 10.00 10.82 25.81
C TYR A 207 11.24 10.08 26.34
N THR A 208 10.99 9.04 27.11
CA THR A 208 12.02 8.10 27.56
C THR A 208 11.73 6.77 26.84
N PRO A 209 12.63 6.26 25.96
CA PRO A 209 12.43 4.96 25.36
C PRO A 209 12.35 3.90 26.46
N ALA A 210 11.37 2.99 26.34
CA ALA A 210 11.35 1.81 27.20
C ALA A 210 12.65 1.02 26.96
N ALA A 211 13.30 0.62 28.04
CA ALA A 211 14.55 -0.11 28.00
C ALA A 211 14.38 -1.52 27.44
#